data_935c6ecab18e7d5b62cd3f51c669d8f6
#
_entry.id   935c6ecab18e7d5b62cd3f51c669d8f6
#
_cell.length_a   1.000
_cell.length_b   1.000
_cell.length_c   1.000
_cell.angle_alpha   90.00
_cell.angle_beta   90.00
_cell.angle_gamma   90.00
#
_symmetry.space_group_name_H-M   'P 1'
#
loop_
_entity.id
_entity.type
_entity.pdbx_description
1 polymer ?
#
loop_
_entity_poly.entity_id
_entity_poly.type
_entity_poly.pdbx_seq_one_letter_code
_entity_poly.pdbx_strand_id
1 'polypeptide(L)'
;VSNSLAKELAELLRQDPEKPFPLIQAQKMMIKPSTIIKPKKGKNDWKLAALLPDTQIGYRVYEDGTVIEFHSEKAIDIALQILNYAHQQFGVDTVVNLGDTLDLPAQSRHHQEIAFQNSTNLAIQRGYEYLAAQRATVPDAEIVFLEGNHDCRIYKYLAENAPAVVNMRQAGSADSWPVNSLPHLLRMDELGITYASGYPAGEYWLNENLRCIHGDRVNSSGSTAMKYINSNHHVSVIYGHIHRIEMLYHTNHTSTGPGRNAAFSPGCLCRVDGSVPSVKGGITPNEKPVKYWENWQQGVGFAWYKDTGEFTLLSVPILDDWAVFMGQEFRTKLA
;
A
#
# COMPACT_ATOMS: atom_id res chain seq x y z
N VAL A 1 12.05 16.14 1.03
CA VAL A 1 10.89 17.05 0.96
C VAL A 1 9.84 16.67 2.01
N SER A 2 9.61 15.37 2.30
CA SER A 2 8.58 14.91 3.24
C SER A 2 8.86 15.26 4.71
N ASN A 3 10.11 15.20 5.16
CA ASN A 3 10.50 15.58 6.54
C ASN A 3 10.27 17.07 6.85
N SER A 4 10.28 17.93 5.84
CA SER A 4 9.99 19.36 5.98
C SER A 4 8.51 19.60 6.30
N LEU A 5 7.61 18.94 5.56
CA LEU A 5 6.16 19.16 5.69
C LEU A 5 5.62 18.62 7.03
N ALA A 6 6.07 17.44 7.46
CA ALA A 6 5.68 16.87 8.75
C ALA A 6 6.17 17.74 9.93
N LYS A 7 7.38 18.29 9.85
CA LYS A 7 7.91 19.23 10.83
C LYS A 7 7.16 20.57 10.81
N GLU A 8 6.86 21.09 9.64
CA GLU A 8 6.09 22.33 9.48
C GLU A 8 4.65 22.18 10.01
N LEU A 9 4.00 21.05 9.76
CA LEU A 9 2.67 20.75 10.30
C LEU A 9 2.71 20.56 11.82
N ALA A 10 3.71 19.88 12.35
CA ALA A 10 3.91 19.72 13.80
C ALA A 10 4.19 21.07 14.50
N GLU A 11 4.90 21.99 13.84
CA GLU A 11 5.10 23.36 14.33
C GLU A 11 3.81 24.20 14.29
N LEU A 12 3.01 24.07 13.23
CA LEU A 12 1.72 24.73 13.11
C LEU A 12 0.71 24.25 14.16
N LEU A 13 0.71 22.97 14.48
CA LEU A 13 -0.14 22.37 15.52
C LEU A 13 0.23 22.83 16.94
N ARG A 14 1.48 23.27 17.17
CA ARG A 14 1.92 23.81 18.47
C ARG A 14 1.52 25.27 18.72
N GLN A 15 1.27 26.04 17.66
CA GLN A 15 1.16 27.49 17.80
C GLN A 15 -0.18 27.99 18.30
N ASP A 16 -1.26 27.24 18.15
CA ASP A 16 -2.57 27.62 18.71
C ASP A 16 -3.60 26.49 18.57
N PRO A 17 -3.97 25.78 19.65
CA PRO A 17 -4.95 24.70 19.59
C PRO A 17 -6.38 25.18 19.27
N GLU A 18 -6.66 26.46 19.30
CA GLU A 18 -7.99 27.04 18.99
C GLU A 18 -8.08 27.62 17.57
N LYS A 19 -6.98 27.71 16.82
CA LYS A 19 -7.06 28.14 15.41
C LYS A 19 -7.57 27.02 14.54
N PRO A 20 -8.58 27.28 13.69
CA PRO A 20 -8.94 26.34 12.65
C PRO A 20 -7.69 26.05 11.81
N PHE A 21 -7.44 24.77 11.53
CA PHE A 21 -6.35 24.32 10.68
C PHE A 21 -6.21 25.27 9.47
N PRO A 22 -5.01 25.74 9.15
CA PRO A 22 -4.85 26.52 7.93
C PRO A 22 -5.35 25.64 6.78
N LEU A 23 -6.29 26.16 6.02
CA LEU A 23 -6.71 25.58 4.76
C LEU A 23 -5.43 25.53 3.90
N ILE A 24 -4.75 24.40 3.93
CA ILE A 24 -3.72 24.10 2.94
C ILE A 24 -4.51 24.06 1.64
N GLN A 25 -4.44 25.14 0.88
CA GLN A 25 -4.96 25.14 -0.47
C GLN A 25 -4.19 24.01 -1.16
N ALA A 26 -4.90 22.91 -1.42
CA ALA A 26 -4.36 21.83 -2.19
C ALA A 26 -3.82 22.45 -3.47
N GLN A 27 -2.48 22.57 -3.55
CA GLN A 27 -1.87 22.98 -4.79
C GLN A 27 -2.34 21.94 -5.80
N LYS A 28 -3.13 22.37 -6.77
CA LYS A 28 -3.51 21.57 -7.89
C LYS A 28 -2.20 21.08 -8.49
N MET A 29 -1.77 19.87 -8.11
CA MET A 29 -0.58 19.27 -8.69
C MET A 29 -0.88 19.14 -10.17
N MET A 30 -0.33 20.05 -10.96
CA MET A 30 -0.28 19.88 -12.41
C MET A 30 0.68 18.75 -12.65
N ILE A 31 0.13 17.53 -12.70
CA ILE A 31 0.86 16.34 -13.14
C ILE A 31 1.26 16.66 -14.58
N LYS A 32 2.52 17.04 -14.77
CA LYS A 32 3.07 17.13 -16.12
C LYS A 32 3.18 15.68 -16.59
N PRO A 33 2.42 15.26 -17.63
CA PRO A 33 2.61 13.94 -18.20
C PRO A 33 4.09 13.80 -18.52
N SER A 34 4.75 12.78 -18.03
CA SER A 34 6.07 12.46 -18.53
C SER A 34 5.93 12.24 -20.02
N THR A 35 6.90 12.67 -20.81
CA THR A 35 6.93 12.38 -22.25
C THR A 35 7.22 10.88 -22.38
N ILE A 36 6.17 10.07 -22.31
CA ILE A 36 6.28 8.63 -22.38
C ILE A 36 6.59 8.29 -23.83
N ILE A 37 7.80 7.81 -24.07
CA ILE A 37 8.05 6.97 -25.23
C ILE A 37 7.24 5.70 -24.93
N LYS A 38 6.02 5.60 -25.50
CA LYS A 38 5.23 4.38 -25.35
C LYS A 38 6.12 3.22 -25.78
N PRO A 39 6.40 2.27 -24.88
CA PRO A 39 7.14 1.09 -25.29
C PRO A 39 6.39 0.51 -26.48
N LYS A 40 7.10 0.11 -27.52
CA LYS A 40 6.47 -0.60 -28.64
C LYS A 40 5.86 -1.85 -28.04
N LYS A 41 4.53 -1.86 -27.79
CA LYS A 41 3.82 -3.09 -27.45
C LYS A 41 4.24 -4.10 -28.52
N GLY A 42 5.00 -5.10 -28.09
CA GLY A 42 5.27 -6.25 -28.94
C GLY A 42 3.92 -6.84 -29.35
N LYS A 43 3.89 -7.67 -30.40
CA LYS A 43 2.68 -8.41 -30.83
C LYS A 43 2.11 -9.39 -29.77
N ASN A 44 2.57 -9.30 -28.54
CA ASN A 44 2.22 -10.21 -27.45
C ASN A 44 1.11 -9.60 -26.60
N ASP A 45 0.06 -10.37 -26.36
CA ASP A 45 -1.10 -10.02 -25.51
C ASP A 45 -0.77 -10.00 -24.01
N TRP A 46 0.52 -9.94 -23.64
CA TRP A 46 0.97 -9.86 -22.27
C TRP A 46 0.80 -8.46 -21.71
N LYS A 47 0.20 -8.41 -20.51
CA LYS A 47 0.06 -7.22 -19.66
C LYS A 47 1.02 -7.33 -18.48
N LEU A 48 1.39 -6.19 -17.91
CA LEU A 48 2.25 -6.12 -16.72
C LEU A 48 1.52 -5.42 -15.58
N ALA A 49 1.39 -6.11 -14.45
CA ALA A 49 0.96 -5.51 -13.19
C ALA A 49 2.15 -5.30 -12.25
N ALA A 50 2.21 -4.13 -11.61
CA ALA A 50 3.08 -3.85 -10.48
C ALA A 50 2.30 -4.00 -9.17
N LEU A 51 2.89 -4.62 -8.16
CA LEU A 51 2.27 -5.01 -6.91
C LEU A 51 2.99 -4.32 -5.76
N LEU A 52 2.32 -3.39 -5.10
CA LEU A 52 2.87 -2.56 -4.03
C LEU A 52 2.20 -2.95 -2.70
N PRO A 53 2.91 -3.67 -1.80
CA PRO A 53 2.32 -4.18 -0.58
C PRO A 53 2.52 -3.26 0.62
N ASP A 54 1.59 -3.29 1.56
CA ASP A 54 1.72 -2.95 2.99
C ASP A 54 2.68 -1.76 3.26
N THR A 55 2.35 -0.59 2.72
CA THR A 55 3.16 0.62 2.90
C THR A 55 3.09 1.14 4.34
N GLN A 56 1.95 0.95 5.02
CA GLN A 56 1.71 1.32 6.42
C GLN A 56 2.05 2.80 6.70
N ILE A 57 1.61 3.70 5.82
CA ILE A 57 1.85 5.14 6.01
C ILE A 57 1.15 5.60 7.28
N GLY A 58 1.95 5.95 8.28
CA GLY A 58 1.48 6.33 9.60
C GLY A 58 2.62 6.90 10.43
N TYR A 59 2.27 7.44 11.60
CA TYR A 59 3.20 8.21 12.41
C TYR A 59 2.94 8.08 13.90
N ARG A 60 4.01 8.22 14.71
CA ARG A 60 3.96 8.71 16.08
C ARG A 60 4.33 10.18 16.11
N VAL A 61 3.53 11.00 16.77
CA VAL A 61 3.76 12.44 16.93
C VAL A 61 3.85 12.72 18.42
N TYR A 62 5.06 12.96 18.91
CA TYR A 62 5.30 13.24 20.32
C TYR A 62 5.06 14.71 20.68
N GLU A 63 4.83 15.01 21.95
CA GLU A 63 4.57 16.37 22.45
C GLU A 63 5.76 17.33 22.19
N ASP A 64 6.98 16.83 22.19
CA ASP A 64 8.18 17.60 21.88
C ASP A 64 8.34 17.89 20.37
N GLY A 65 7.41 17.36 19.54
CA GLY A 65 7.36 17.47 18.09
C GLY A 65 8.25 16.49 17.36
N THR A 66 8.78 15.51 18.03
CA THR A 66 9.40 14.37 17.36
C THR A 66 8.34 13.58 16.59
N VAL A 67 8.63 13.26 15.34
CA VAL A 67 7.76 12.46 14.47
C VAL A 67 8.51 11.22 14.03
N ILE A 68 7.92 10.05 14.28
CA ILE A 68 8.46 8.75 13.85
C ILE A 68 7.49 8.14 12.85
N GLU A 69 7.98 7.83 11.65
CA GLU A 69 7.23 7.18 10.58
C GLU A 69 7.20 5.66 10.78
N PHE A 70 6.12 5.02 10.32
CA PHE A 70 6.00 3.56 10.26
C PHE A 70 6.37 3.00 8.89
N HIS A 71 6.16 3.79 7.84
CA HIS A 71 6.57 3.47 6.48
C HIS A 71 8.06 3.72 6.29
N SER A 72 8.63 3.07 5.29
CA SER A 72 10.02 3.31 4.88
C SER A 72 10.06 4.23 3.67
N GLU A 73 10.45 5.49 3.87
CA GLU A 73 10.63 6.43 2.75
C GLU A 73 11.66 5.91 1.74
N LYS A 74 12.69 5.20 2.23
CA LYS A 74 13.72 4.58 1.37
C LYS A 74 13.11 3.48 0.48
N ALA A 75 12.31 2.60 1.06
CA ALA A 75 11.64 1.54 0.30
C ALA A 75 10.62 2.10 -0.70
N ILE A 76 9.87 3.14 -0.31
CA ILE A 76 8.92 3.83 -1.20
C ILE A 76 9.64 4.48 -2.38
N ASP A 77 10.74 5.19 -2.13
CA ASP A 77 11.54 5.83 -3.19
C ASP A 77 12.06 4.79 -4.20
N ILE A 78 12.64 3.69 -3.70
CA ILE A 78 13.12 2.59 -4.55
C ILE A 78 11.97 1.94 -5.32
N ALA A 79 10.83 1.70 -4.67
CA ALA A 79 9.65 1.11 -5.31
C ALA A 79 9.14 1.99 -6.46
N LEU A 80 9.10 3.31 -6.28
CA LEU A 80 8.71 4.27 -7.32
C LEU A 80 9.74 4.36 -8.45
N GLN A 81 11.04 4.27 -8.17
CA GLN A 81 12.09 4.19 -9.18
C GLN A 81 11.94 2.92 -10.04
N ILE A 82 11.70 1.77 -9.40
CA ILE A 82 11.48 0.48 -10.08
C ILE A 82 10.20 0.54 -10.92
N LEU A 83 9.10 1.11 -10.38
CA LEU A 83 7.85 1.29 -11.09
C LEU A 83 8.04 2.15 -12.34
N ASN A 84 8.76 3.27 -12.22
CA ASN A 84 9.08 4.14 -13.35
C ASN A 84 9.90 3.40 -14.43
N TYR A 85 10.92 2.67 -14.01
CA TYR A 85 11.74 1.88 -14.94
C TYR A 85 10.91 0.78 -15.63
N ALA A 86 10.10 0.03 -14.85
CA ALA A 86 9.23 -1.00 -15.40
C ALA A 86 8.24 -0.43 -16.42
N HIS A 87 7.65 0.74 -16.12
CA HIS A 87 6.74 1.42 -17.03
C HIS A 87 7.43 1.88 -18.32
N GLN A 88 8.63 2.48 -18.21
CA GLN A 88 9.40 2.95 -19.37
C GLN A 88 9.90 1.81 -20.25
N GLN A 89 10.32 0.69 -19.67
CA GLN A 89 10.91 -0.42 -20.42
C GLN A 89 9.87 -1.40 -20.97
N PHE A 90 8.82 -1.68 -20.21
CA PHE A 90 7.88 -2.77 -20.52
C PHE A 90 6.43 -2.29 -20.67
N GLY A 91 6.08 -1.10 -20.16
CA GLY A 91 4.70 -0.62 -20.09
C GLY A 91 3.92 -1.33 -18.98
N VAL A 92 3.76 -0.66 -17.83
CA VAL A 92 2.88 -1.15 -16.76
C VAL A 92 1.44 -0.84 -17.14
N ASP A 93 0.60 -1.86 -17.20
CA ASP A 93 -0.84 -1.75 -17.49
C ASP A 93 -1.65 -1.52 -16.21
N THR A 94 -1.23 -2.13 -15.09
CA THR A 94 -1.96 -2.07 -13.81
C THR A 94 -0.99 -1.89 -12.65
N VAL A 95 -1.34 -1.06 -11.67
CA VAL A 95 -0.69 -1.00 -10.35
C VAL A 95 -1.71 -1.43 -9.31
N VAL A 96 -1.36 -2.40 -8.47
CA VAL A 96 -2.21 -2.84 -7.37
C VAL A 96 -1.53 -2.54 -6.04
N ASN A 97 -2.09 -1.59 -5.29
CA ASN A 97 -1.76 -1.42 -3.88
C ASN A 97 -2.50 -2.52 -3.10
N LEU A 98 -1.76 -3.44 -2.51
CA LEU A 98 -2.29 -4.69 -1.91
C LEU A 98 -2.93 -4.49 -0.53
N GLY A 99 -3.30 -3.27 -0.17
CA GLY A 99 -3.92 -2.92 1.10
C GLY A 99 -2.89 -2.55 2.17
N ASP A 100 -3.41 -2.13 3.33
CA ASP A 100 -2.64 -1.55 4.42
C ASP A 100 -1.69 -0.45 3.92
N THR A 101 -2.21 0.37 3.00
CA THR A 101 -1.47 1.53 2.50
C THR A 101 -1.29 2.57 3.60
N LEU A 102 -2.32 2.77 4.42
CA LEU A 102 -2.25 3.61 5.61
C LEU A 102 -2.18 2.76 6.88
N ASP A 103 -1.42 3.21 7.87
CA ASP A 103 -1.57 2.78 9.25
C ASP A 103 -2.30 3.89 10.03
N LEU A 104 -3.50 3.61 10.44
CA LEU A 104 -4.37 4.53 11.17
C LEU A 104 -4.44 4.10 12.66
N PRO A 105 -3.36 4.26 13.44
CA PRO A 105 -3.28 3.71 14.79
C PRO A 105 -4.26 4.38 15.76
N ALA A 106 -4.57 5.68 15.58
CA ALA A 106 -5.55 6.40 16.39
C ALA A 106 -6.98 5.83 16.28
N GLN A 107 -7.29 5.15 15.18
CA GLN A 107 -8.58 4.48 14.93
C GLN A 107 -8.53 2.97 15.26
N SER A 108 -7.43 2.48 15.81
CA SER A 108 -7.28 1.07 16.18
C SER A 108 -8.05 0.73 17.45
N ARG A 109 -8.53 -0.53 17.54
CA ARG A 109 -9.08 -1.12 18.77
C ARG A 109 -8.00 -1.59 19.74
N HIS A 110 -6.75 -1.64 19.31
CA HIS A 110 -5.63 -2.08 20.11
C HIS A 110 -5.14 -0.96 21.03
N HIS A 111 -4.09 -1.26 21.79
CA HIS A 111 -3.48 -0.31 22.71
C HIS A 111 -3.23 1.04 22.03
N GLN A 112 -3.68 2.12 22.67
CA GLN A 112 -3.53 3.49 22.20
C GLN A 112 -2.34 4.14 22.89
N GLU A 113 -1.51 4.80 22.10
CA GLU A 113 -0.46 5.70 22.58
C GLU A 113 -0.92 7.16 22.39
N ILE A 114 -0.53 8.05 23.29
CA ILE A 114 -0.83 9.49 23.16
C ILE A 114 -0.27 10.02 21.83
N ALA A 115 0.89 9.52 21.42
CA ALA A 115 1.56 9.89 20.19
C ALA A 115 0.76 9.57 18.89
N PHE A 116 -0.32 8.79 18.97
CA PHE A 116 -1.16 8.50 17.81
C PHE A 116 -2.24 9.55 17.56
N GLN A 117 -2.62 10.36 18.56
CA GLN A 117 -3.80 11.23 18.51
C GLN A 117 -3.77 12.24 17.34
N ASN A 118 -2.59 12.74 16.96
CA ASN A 118 -2.43 13.74 15.91
C ASN A 118 -1.81 13.17 14.61
N SER A 119 -1.78 11.85 14.46
CA SER A 119 -1.09 11.19 13.34
C SER A 119 -1.94 11.03 12.08
N THR A 120 -3.26 10.97 12.22
CA THR A 120 -4.18 10.61 11.13
C THR A 120 -4.08 11.54 9.94
N ASN A 121 -4.08 12.86 10.18
CA ASN A 121 -4.03 13.83 9.09
C ASN A 121 -2.70 13.79 8.33
N LEU A 122 -1.59 13.55 9.03
CA LEU A 122 -0.28 13.34 8.40
C LEU A 122 -0.29 12.11 7.50
N ALA A 123 -0.89 11.01 7.99
CA ALA A 123 -1.01 9.77 7.22
C ALA A 123 -1.85 9.97 5.95
N ILE A 124 -2.99 10.67 6.04
CA ILE A 124 -3.83 11.00 4.89
C ILE A 124 -3.05 11.84 3.86
N GLN A 125 -2.38 12.91 4.31
CA GLN A 125 -1.60 13.77 3.42
C GLN A 125 -0.49 12.99 2.71
N ARG A 126 0.30 12.22 3.45
CA ARG A 126 1.38 11.43 2.87
C ARG A 126 0.87 10.30 1.97
N GLY A 127 -0.27 9.69 2.34
CA GLY A 127 -0.96 8.70 1.51
C GLY A 127 -1.38 9.27 0.16
N TYR A 128 -1.98 10.46 0.16
CA TYR A 128 -2.30 11.18 -1.07
C TYR A 128 -1.05 11.45 -1.93
N GLU A 129 0.04 11.93 -1.33
CA GLU A 129 1.31 12.18 -2.04
C GLU A 129 1.88 10.91 -2.67
N TYR A 130 1.80 9.79 -1.97
CA TYR A 130 2.24 8.48 -2.47
C TYR A 130 1.41 8.03 -3.67
N LEU A 131 0.09 8.13 -3.60
CA LEU A 131 -0.80 7.77 -4.70
C LEU A 131 -0.65 8.72 -5.90
N ALA A 132 -0.47 10.00 -5.65
CA ALA A 132 -0.20 11.00 -6.69
C ALA A 132 1.14 10.74 -7.39
N ALA A 133 2.17 10.33 -6.64
CA ALA A 133 3.46 9.94 -7.21
C ALA A 133 3.35 8.69 -8.11
N GLN A 134 2.54 7.69 -7.71
CA GLN A 134 2.23 6.54 -8.57
C GLN A 134 1.57 7.01 -9.88
N ARG A 135 0.51 7.82 -9.81
CA ARG A 135 -0.19 8.33 -10.99
C ARG A 135 0.73 9.14 -11.90
N ALA A 136 1.62 9.97 -11.33
CA ALA A 136 2.61 10.69 -12.11
C ALA A 136 3.63 9.78 -12.80
N THR A 137 3.96 8.65 -12.17
CA THR A 137 4.90 7.65 -12.69
C THR A 137 4.29 6.81 -13.81
N VAL A 138 3.01 6.44 -13.68
CA VAL A 138 2.27 5.57 -14.63
C VAL A 138 0.95 6.22 -15.05
N PRO A 139 0.99 7.30 -15.84
CA PRO A 139 -0.19 8.15 -16.11
C PRO A 139 -1.35 7.43 -16.80
N ASP A 140 -1.06 6.42 -17.60
CA ASP A 140 -2.05 5.68 -18.40
C ASP A 140 -2.43 4.31 -17.80
N ALA A 141 -1.77 3.88 -16.68
CA ALA A 141 -2.06 2.60 -16.07
C ALA A 141 -3.34 2.66 -15.22
N GLU A 142 -4.04 1.54 -15.10
CA GLU A 142 -5.03 1.37 -14.05
C GLU A 142 -4.33 1.30 -12.69
N ILE A 143 -4.78 2.10 -11.71
CA ILE A 143 -4.30 2.03 -10.33
C ILE A 143 -5.45 1.55 -9.46
N VAL A 144 -5.21 0.46 -8.75
CA VAL A 144 -6.16 -0.17 -7.83
C VAL A 144 -5.66 -0.02 -6.41
N PHE A 145 -6.55 0.37 -5.52
CA PHE A 145 -6.33 0.41 -4.07
C PHE A 145 -7.22 -0.66 -3.44
N LEU A 146 -6.62 -1.77 -2.99
CA LEU A 146 -7.30 -2.76 -2.17
C LEU A 146 -7.38 -2.26 -0.73
N GLU A 147 -8.54 -2.40 -0.11
CA GLU A 147 -8.70 -2.07 1.30
C GLU A 147 -8.06 -3.14 2.19
N GLY A 148 -7.11 -2.75 3.04
CA GLY A 148 -6.52 -3.60 4.07
C GLY A 148 -7.21 -3.46 5.43
N ASN A 149 -6.75 -4.25 6.40
CA ASN A 149 -7.32 -4.20 7.76
C ASN A 149 -6.97 -2.91 8.51
N HIS A 150 -5.89 -2.22 8.16
CA HIS A 150 -5.55 -0.91 8.70
C HIS A 150 -6.32 0.20 7.99
N ASP A 151 -6.50 0.10 6.69
CA ASP A 151 -7.26 1.08 5.91
C ASP A 151 -8.73 1.17 6.36
N CYS A 152 -9.37 0.04 6.66
CA CYS A 152 -10.75 0.00 7.10
C CYS A 152 -10.98 0.51 8.54
N ARG A 153 -9.91 0.82 9.31
CA ARG A 153 -10.02 1.30 10.69
C ARG A 153 -10.84 2.58 10.80
N ILE A 154 -10.65 3.52 9.89
CA ILE A 154 -11.39 4.78 9.91
C ILE A 154 -12.91 4.55 9.81
N TYR A 155 -13.34 3.70 8.89
CA TYR A 155 -14.76 3.37 8.74
C TYR A 155 -15.30 2.67 9.99
N LYS A 156 -14.59 1.66 10.51
CA LYS A 156 -15.00 0.92 11.70
C LYS A 156 -15.09 1.83 12.92
N TYR A 157 -14.08 2.70 13.11
CA TYR A 157 -14.09 3.66 14.21
C TYR A 157 -15.29 4.62 14.13
N LEU A 158 -15.59 5.16 12.95
CA LEU A 158 -16.72 6.04 12.76
C LEU A 158 -18.06 5.31 12.97
N ALA A 159 -18.18 4.09 12.48
CA ALA A 159 -19.40 3.27 12.66
C ALA A 159 -19.67 2.97 14.14
N GLU A 160 -18.62 2.78 14.94
CA GLU A 160 -18.74 2.49 16.37
C GLU A 160 -18.94 3.75 17.23
N ASN A 161 -18.24 4.85 16.92
CA ASN A 161 -18.17 6.02 17.81
C ASN A 161 -18.95 7.23 17.29
N ALA A 162 -19.23 7.32 15.99
CA ALA A 162 -19.89 8.44 15.36
C ALA A 162 -20.74 8.00 14.15
N PRO A 163 -21.70 7.07 14.31
CA PRO A 163 -22.44 6.50 13.18
C PRO A 163 -23.21 7.52 12.35
N ALA A 164 -23.61 8.63 12.94
CA ALA A 164 -24.34 9.71 12.25
C ALA A 164 -23.52 10.38 11.12
N VAL A 165 -22.19 10.30 11.14
CA VAL A 165 -21.34 10.96 10.14
C VAL A 165 -20.79 10.01 9.07
N VAL A 166 -21.02 8.69 9.19
CA VAL A 166 -20.42 7.68 8.30
C VAL A 166 -20.72 7.92 6.82
N ASN A 167 -21.96 8.27 6.50
CA ASN A 167 -22.42 8.46 5.11
C ASN A 167 -22.65 9.94 4.75
N MET A 168 -22.07 10.86 5.50
CA MET A 168 -22.19 12.30 5.16
C MET A 168 -21.51 12.58 3.83
N ARG A 169 -22.21 13.36 2.99
CA ARG A 169 -21.73 13.83 1.69
C ARG A 169 -21.82 15.34 1.59
N GLN A 170 -21.04 15.92 0.73
CA GLN A 170 -21.16 17.36 0.42
C GLN A 170 -22.51 17.62 -0.26
N ALA A 171 -23.15 18.71 0.09
CA ALA A 171 -24.43 19.10 -0.53
C ALA A 171 -24.27 19.24 -2.05
N GLY A 172 -25.23 18.67 -2.79
CA GLY A 172 -25.20 18.66 -4.26
C GLY A 172 -24.30 17.60 -4.89
N SER A 173 -23.66 16.72 -4.10
CA SER A 173 -22.74 15.68 -4.57
C SER A 173 -23.21 14.30 -4.11
N ALA A 174 -24.45 13.93 -4.41
CA ALA A 174 -25.07 12.69 -3.94
C ALA A 174 -24.30 11.42 -4.36
N ASP A 175 -23.68 11.45 -5.54
CA ASP A 175 -22.92 10.30 -6.11
C ASP A 175 -21.44 10.29 -5.70
N SER A 176 -20.97 11.28 -4.94
CA SER A 176 -19.59 11.31 -4.43
C SER A 176 -19.38 10.33 -3.28
N TRP A 177 -18.13 10.02 -2.98
CA TRP A 177 -17.76 9.31 -1.76
C TRP A 177 -18.18 10.09 -0.51
N PRO A 178 -18.52 9.39 0.60
CA PRO A 178 -18.70 10.05 1.89
C PRO A 178 -17.45 10.86 2.29
N VAL A 179 -17.65 12.05 2.85
CA VAL A 179 -16.54 12.99 3.17
C VAL A 179 -15.50 12.41 4.16
N ASN A 180 -15.90 11.43 4.96
CA ASN A 180 -15.05 10.74 5.93
C ASN A 180 -14.55 9.38 5.42
N SER A 181 -14.72 9.06 4.13
CA SER A 181 -14.22 7.82 3.55
C SER A 181 -12.80 7.99 3.02
N LEU A 182 -12.01 6.91 3.01
CA LEU A 182 -10.66 6.94 2.44
C LEU A 182 -10.61 7.40 0.99
N PRO A 183 -11.51 6.93 0.09
CA PRO A 183 -11.52 7.42 -1.28
C PRO A 183 -11.67 8.93 -1.40
N HIS A 184 -12.51 9.54 -0.56
CA HIS A 184 -12.68 10.99 -0.54
C HIS A 184 -11.44 11.69 0.05
N LEU A 185 -10.97 11.24 1.21
CA LEU A 185 -9.84 11.85 1.92
C LEU A 185 -8.54 11.77 1.12
N LEU A 186 -8.33 10.68 0.40
CA LEU A 186 -7.18 10.47 -0.49
C LEU A 186 -7.39 10.97 -1.92
N ARG A 187 -8.56 11.61 -2.20
CA ARG A 187 -8.89 12.18 -3.51
C ARG A 187 -8.73 11.18 -4.66
N MET A 188 -9.17 9.93 -4.44
CA MET A 188 -8.95 8.83 -5.38
C MET A 188 -9.61 9.06 -6.74
N ASP A 189 -10.79 9.71 -6.76
CA ASP A 189 -11.49 10.05 -8.01
C ASP A 189 -10.65 10.99 -8.89
N GLU A 190 -10.00 12.00 -8.28
CA GLU A 190 -9.15 12.94 -8.99
C GLU A 190 -7.87 12.28 -9.54
N LEU A 191 -7.39 11.25 -8.86
CA LEU A 191 -6.24 10.45 -9.29
C LEU A 191 -6.62 9.32 -10.24
N GLY A 192 -7.91 9.09 -10.49
CA GLY A 192 -8.41 7.99 -11.31
C GLY A 192 -8.04 6.62 -10.72
N ILE A 193 -8.19 6.46 -9.40
CA ILE A 193 -7.86 5.22 -8.67
C ILE A 193 -9.13 4.44 -8.40
N THR A 194 -9.13 3.16 -8.74
CA THR A 194 -10.18 2.21 -8.43
C THR A 194 -10.05 1.74 -6.98
N TYR A 195 -11.07 1.96 -6.16
CA TYR A 195 -11.08 1.49 -4.77
C TYR A 195 -11.84 0.17 -4.62
N ALA A 196 -11.13 -0.89 -4.28
CA ALA A 196 -11.68 -2.21 -3.98
C ALA A 196 -11.88 -2.37 -2.48
N SER A 197 -13.07 -2.01 -2.00
CA SER A 197 -13.46 -1.99 -0.59
C SER A 197 -13.89 -3.35 -0.08
N GLY A 198 -14.12 -3.44 1.23
CA GLY A 198 -14.81 -4.57 1.87
C GLY A 198 -13.86 -5.61 2.45
N TYR A 199 -12.76 -5.20 3.07
CA TYR A 199 -11.90 -6.12 3.84
C TYR A 199 -12.71 -6.99 4.81
N PRO A 200 -12.50 -8.33 4.86
CA PRO A 200 -11.45 -9.10 4.16
C PRO A 200 -11.84 -9.64 2.78
N ALA A 201 -13.05 -9.37 2.29
CA ALA A 201 -13.58 -9.94 1.06
C ALA A 201 -13.20 -9.14 -0.21
N GLY A 202 -12.66 -7.92 -0.05
CA GLY A 202 -12.23 -7.09 -1.16
C GLY A 202 -11.18 -7.78 -2.03
N GLU A 203 -11.40 -7.78 -3.34
CA GLU A 203 -10.51 -8.44 -4.29
C GLU A 203 -10.46 -7.68 -5.62
N TYR A 204 -9.38 -7.91 -6.38
CA TYR A 204 -9.22 -7.44 -7.74
C TYR A 204 -8.63 -8.56 -8.61
N TRP A 205 -9.25 -8.83 -9.75
CA TRP A 205 -8.84 -9.89 -10.66
C TRP A 205 -7.97 -9.34 -11.79
N LEU A 206 -6.72 -9.81 -11.87
CA LEU A 206 -5.86 -9.52 -13.02
C LEU A 206 -6.30 -10.30 -14.26
N ASN A 207 -6.72 -11.56 -14.07
CA ASN A 207 -7.35 -12.40 -15.08
C ASN A 207 -8.23 -13.47 -14.41
N GLU A 208 -8.81 -14.38 -15.19
CA GLU A 208 -9.71 -15.42 -14.68
C GLU A 208 -9.09 -16.40 -13.64
N ASN A 209 -7.75 -16.50 -13.59
CA ASN A 209 -7.02 -17.43 -12.72
C ASN A 209 -6.15 -16.75 -11.65
N LEU A 210 -6.03 -15.42 -11.67
CA LEU A 210 -5.14 -14.68 -10.78
C LEU A 210 -5.85 -13.49 -10.15
N ARG A 211 -6.06 -13.56 -8.83
CA ARG A 211 -6.66 -12.47 -8.06
C ARG A 211 -5.68 -11.85 -7.08
N CYS A 212 -5.88 -10.59 -6.79
CA CYS A 212 -5.23 -9.83 -5.74
C CYS A 212 -6.20 -9.62 -4.58
N ILE A 213 -5.74 -9.83 -3.36
CA ILE A 213 -6.47 -9.56 -2.11
C ILE A 213 -5.50 -8.90 -1.12
N HIS A 214 -6.00 -8.23 -0.09
CA HIS A 214 -5.10 -7.87 1.01
C HIS A 214 -4.69 -9.13 1.80
N GLY A 215 -5.65 -9.98 2.12
CA GLY A 215 -5.42 -11.18 2.91
C GLY A 215 -5.80 -10.99 4.38
N ASP A 216 -6.16 -12.11 5.01
CA ASP A 216 -6.63 -12.18 6.40
C ASP A 216 -5.93 -13.28 7.21
N ARG A 217 -4.96 -13.97 6.60
CA ARG A 217 -4.32 -15.15 7.16
C ARG A 217 -2.87 -14.90 7.44
N VAL A 218 -2.44 -15.29 8.63
CA VAL A 218 -1.03 -15.30 9.02
C VAL A 218 -0.68 -16.70 9.53
N ASN A 219 0.44 -17.23 9.09
CA ASN A 219 1.03 -18.41 9.66
C ASN A 219 2.44 -18.11 10.18
N SER A 220 2.62 -18.22 11.48
CA SER A 220 3.90 -17.91 12.13
C SER A 220 5.07 -18.79 11.65
N SER A 221 4.79 -19.98 11.12
CA SER A 221 5.79 -20.92 10.61
C SER A 221 6.23 -20.67 9.16
N GLY A 222 5.82 -19.55 8.52
CA GLY A 222 6.30 -19.21 7.18
C GLY A 222 5.68 -20.02 6.04
N SER A 223 4.40 -20.40 6.15
CA SER A 223 3.69 -21.15 5.10
C SER A 223 2.28 -20.62 4.84
N THR A 224 2.11 -19.30 4.85
CA THR A 224 0.82 -18.65 4.56
C THR A 224 0.40 -18.93 3.10
N ALA A 225 1.36 -18.93 2.18
CA ALA A 225 1.13 -19.29 0.79
C ALA A 225 0.46 -20.66 0.65
N MET A 226 0.91 -21.68 1.42
CA MET A 226 0.30 -23.01 1.40
C MET A 226 -1.14 -23.00 1.92
N LYS A 227 -1.46 -22.16 2.92
CA LYS A 227 -2.86 -22.02 3.40
C LYS A 227 -3.77 -21.48 2.31
N TYR A 228 -3.32 -20.51 1.53
CA TYR A 228 -4.09 -19.99 0.41
C TYR A 228 -4.27 -21.02 -0.69
N ILE A 229 -3.23 -21.75 -1.05
CA ILE A 229 -3.30 -22.84 -2.03
C ILE A 229 -4.31 -23.90 -1.60
N ASN A 230 -4.23 -24.37 -0.36
CA ASN A 230 -5.12 -25.42 0.17
C ASN A 230 -6.60 -24.96 0.28
N SER A 231 -6.84 -23.67 0.38
CA SER A 231 -8.20 -23.11 0.46
C SER A 231 -8.81 -22.77 -0.91
N ASN A 232 -7.97 -22.57 -1.93
CA ASN A 232 -8.38 -22.08 -3.24
C ASN A 232 -7.72 -22.94 -4.34
N HIS A 233 -8.05 -24.22 -4.39
CA HIS A 233 -7.41 -25.20 -5.26
C HIS A 233 -7.39 -24.88 -6.78
N HIS A 234 -8.18 -23.90 -7.22
CA HIS A 234 -8.31 -23.57 -8.65
C HIS A 234 -7.95 -22.14 -8.98
N VAL A 235 -7.63 -21.30 -7.98
CA VAL A 235 -7.36 -19.88 -8.17
C VAL A 235 -6.01 -19.54 -7.58
N SER A 236 -5.22 -18.80 -8.35
CA SER A 236 -3.98 -18.20 -7.86
C SER A 236 -4.23 -16.91 -7.13
N VAL A 237 -3.45 -16.62 -6.11
CA VAL A 237 -3.65 -15.45 -5.26
C VAL A 237 -2.37 -14.67 -5.03
N ILE A 238 -2.46 -13.37 -5.19
CA ILE A 238 -1.46 -12.39 -4.75
C ILE A 238 -2.03 -11.71 -3.49
N TYR A 239 -1.23 -11.60 -2.43
CA TYR A 239 -1.71 -11.09 -1.15
C TYR A 239 -0.65 -10.28 -0.40
N GLY A 240 -1.07 -9.32 0.42
CA GLY A 240 -0.28 -8.55 1.37
C GLY A 240 -0.35 -9.11 2.79
N HIS A 241 -0.52 -8.23 3.78
CA HIS A 241 -0.84 -8.50 5.19
C HIS A 241 0.26 -9.16 6.03
N ILE A 242 1.05 -10.05 5.47
CA ILE A 242 2.04 -10.82 6.24
C ILE A 242 3.41 -10.17 6.31
N HIS A 243 3.65 -9.12 5.52
CA HIS A 243 4.91 -8.39 5.41
C HIS A 243 6.12 -9.27 5.03
N ARG A 244 5.88 -10.47 4.50
CA ARG A 244 6.93 -11.41 4.10
C ARG A 244 6.90 -11.68 2.62
N ILE A 245 8.07 -11.88 2.04
CA ILE A 245 8.17 -12.39 0.68
C ILE A 245 7.94 -13.90 0.72
N GLU A 246 6.80 -14.33 0.18
CA GLU A 246 6.48 -15.75 0.01
C GLU A 246 6.00 -16.01 -1.41
N MET A 247 6.52 -17.04 -2.08
CA MET A 247 6.06 -17.47 -3.40
C MET A 247 6.02 -18.99 -3.46
N LEU A 248 4.87 -19.53 -3.83
CA LEU A 248 4.68 -20.97 -3.94
C LEU A 248 3.85 -21.29 -5.18
N TYR A 249 4.35 -22.20 -6.00
CA TYR A 249 3.61 -22.81 -7.11
C TYR A 249 3.19 -24.23 -6.72
N HIS A 250 1.98 -24.62 -7.12
CA HIS A 250 1.43 -25.93 -6.82
C HIS A 250 0.76 -26.54 -8.05
N THR A 251 0.93 -27.84 -8.24
CA THR A 251 0.29 -28.59 -9.32
C THR A 251 -0.73 -29.58 -8.74
N ASN A 252 -1.97 -29.47 -9.18
CA ASN A 252 -3.10 -30.33 -8.79
C ASN A 252 -3.48 -31.27 -9.92
N HIS A 253 -4.04 -32.43 -9.60
CA HIS A 253 -4.73 -33.27 -10.57
C HIS A 253 -6.16 -32.76 -10.78
N THR A 254 -6.54 -32.55 -12.02
CA THR A 254 -7.93 -32.24 -12.41
C THR A 254 -8.44 -33.26 -13.44
N SER A 255 -9.73 -33.30 -13.67
CA SER A 255 -10.35 -34.19 -14.68
C SER A 255 -9.88 -33.90 -16.10
N THR A 256 -9.35 -32.71 -16.36
CA THR A 256 -8.88 -32.23 -17.68
C THR A 256 -7.34 -32.22 -17.80
N GLY A 257 -6.63 -32.68 -16.77
CA GLY A 257 -5.15 -32.68 -16.73
C GLY A 257 -4.59 -31.94 -15.51
N PRO A 258 -3.30 -31.56 -15.52
CA PRO A 258 -2.69 -30.87 -14.39
C PRO A 258 -3.20 -29.43 -14.28
N GLY A 259 -3.89 -29.12 -13.19
CA GLY A 259 -4.17 -27.75 -12.77
C GLY A 259 -2.95 -27.14 -12.10
N ARG A 260 -2.71 -25.84 -12.31
CA ARG A 260 -1.61 -25.10 -11.67
C ARG A 260 -2.15 -23.87 -10.99
N ASN A 261 -1.74 -23.65 -9.75
CA ASN A 261 -2.03 -22.43 -9.01
C ASN A 261 -0.80 -21.92 -8.27
N ALA A 262 -0.82 -20.66 -7.88
CA ALA A 262 0.25 -20.03 -7.13
C ALA A 262 -0.31 -19.15 -6.01
N ALA A 263 0.50 -18.96 -4.97
CA ALA A 263 0.26 -17.96 -3.96
C ALA A 263 1.52 -17.11 -3.79
N PHE A 264 1.36 -15.77 -3.80
CA PHE A 264 2.47 -14.84 -3.81
C PHE A 264 2.19 -13.64 -2.90
N SER A 265 3.14 -13.35 -2.01
CA SER A 265 3.23 -12.12 -1.26
C SER A 265 4.57 -11.44 -1.57
N PRO A 266 4.57 -10.17 -2.03
CA PRO A 266 5.80 -9.47 -2.39
C PRO A 266 6.54 -8.84 -1.20
N GLY A 267 6.05 -8.95 0.03
CA GLY A 267 6.65 -8.36 1.21
C GLY A 267 5.88 -7.16 1.73
N CYS A 268 6.59 -6.07 2.07
CA CYS A 268 6.01 -4.81 2.52
C CYS A 268 6.87 -3.60 2.08
N LEU A 269 6.34 -2.40 2.25
CA LEU A 269 7.07 -1.13 2.11
C LEU A 269 7.15 -0.35 3.42
N CYS A 270 6.67 -0.94 4.52
CA CYS A 270 6.81 -0.38 5.86
C CYS A 270 8.21 -0.61 6.43
N ARG A 271 8.49 0.01 7.57
CA ARG A 271 9.71 -0.24 8.35
C ARG A 271 9.67 -1.66 8.92
N VAL A 272 10.83 -2.32 8.90
CA VAL A 272 10.99 -3.69 9.41
C VAL A 272 11.80 -3.73 10.72
N ASP A 273 12.05 -2.58 11.32
CA ASP A 273 12.84 -2.38 12.53
C ASP A 273 12.05 -2.41 13.84
N GLY A 274 10.78 -2.81 13.79
CA GLY A 274 9.89 -2.86 14.95
C GLY A 274 9.13 -1.56 15.23
N SER A 275 9.25 -0.53 14.39
CA SER A 275 8.56 0.77 14.58
C SER A 275 7.06 0.72 14.31
N VAL A 276 6.61 -0.22 13.49
CA VAL A 276 5.19 -0.39 13.14
C VAL A 276 4.40 -0.85 14.37
N PRO A 277 3.26 -0.22 14.72
CA PRO A 277 2.51 -0.54 15.94
C PRO A 277 2.01 -1.98 16.05
N SER A 278 1.85 -2.68 14.94
CA SER A 278 1.43 -4.08 14.90
C SER A 278 2.52 -5.06 15.35
N VAL A 279 3.77 -4.63 15.45
CA VAL A 279 4.87 -5.46 15.98
C VAL A 279 4.70 -5.69 17.48
N LYS A 280 4.78 -6.94 17.89
CA LYS A 280 4.66 -7.30 19.30
C LYS A 280 5.84 -6.77 20.12
N GLY A 281 5.55 -5.84 21.01
CA GLY A 281 6.52 -5.25 21.91
C GLY A 281 6.93 -3.83 21.56
N GLY A 282 6.62 -3.34 20.36
CA GLY A 282 6.89 -1.96 19.95
C GLY A 282 8.37 -1.57 20.00
N ILE A 283 8.62 -0.28 20.11
CA ILE A 283 9.95 0.31 20.27
C ILE A 283 10.15 0.87 21.67
N THR A 284 11.40 0.87 22.14
CA THR A 284 11.80 1.55 23.37
C THR A 284 11.80 3.08 23.16
N PRO A 285 11.83 3.90 24.25
CA PRO A 285 12.04 5.34 24.15
C PRO A 285 13.29 5.76 23.36
N ASN A 286 14.26 4.87 23.23
CA ASN A 286 15.48 5.09 22.44
C ASN A 286 15.38 4.53 21.01
N GLU A 287 14.16 4.36 20.48
CA GLU A 287 13.86 3.89 19.12
C GLU A 287 14.41 2.49 18.77
N LYS A 288 14.68 1.66 19.77
CA LYS A 288 15.13 0.28 19.57
C LYS A 288 13.96 -0.68 19.69
N PRO A 289 13.87 -1.72 18.86
CA PRO A 289 12.87 -2.77 19.01
C PRO A 289 12.97 -3.41 20.41
N VAL A 290 11.81 -3.57 21.08
CA VAL A 290 11.73 -4.23 22.39
C VAL A 290 11.98 -5.73 22.27
N LYS A 291 11.70 -6.28 21.10
CA LYS A 291 11.95 -7.69 20.74
C LYS A 291 12.83 -7.78 19.52
N TYR A 292 13.25 -9.02 19.21
CA TYR A 292 13.92 -9.33 17.95
C TYR A 292 13.07 -8.89 16.76
N TRP A 293 13.73 -8.64 15.64
CA TRP A 293 13.12 -8.35 14.36
C TRP A 293 12.04 -9.38 14.02
N GLU A 294 10.89 -8.91 13.60
CA GLU A 294 9.90 -9.78 12.99
C GLU A 294 10.47 -10.33 11.67
N ASN A 295 9.96 -11.48 11.23
CA ASN A 295 10.37 -12.06 9.94
C ASN A 295 9.64 -11.34 8.78
N TRP A 296 9.96 -10.05 8.61
CA TRP A 296 9.43 -9.18 7.57
C TRP A 296 10.50 -8.84 6.55
N GLN A 297 10.12 -8.68 5.28
CA GLN A 297 11.03 -8.28 4.21
C GLN A 297 10.37 -7.18 3.38
N GLN A 298 11.16 -6.17 3.04
CA GLN A 298 10.75 -5.14 2.10
C GLN A 298 10.87 -5.66 0.67
N GLY A 299 9.90 -5.29 -0.18
CA GLY A 299 9.92 -5.66 -1.58
C GLY A 299 8.70 -5.19 -2.34
N VAL A 300 8.78 -5.34 -3.65
CA VAL A 300 7.68 -5.16 -4.58
C VAL A 300 7.53 -6.40 -5.46
N GLY A 301 6.37 -6.57 -6.07
CA GLY A 301 6.12 -7.67 -6.97
C GLY A 301 5.75 -7.22 -8.36
N PHE A 302 5.87 -8.14 -9.32
CA PHE A 302 5.34 -7.96 -10.66
C PHE A 302 4.62 -9.23 -11.12
N ALA A 303 3.59 -9.05 -11.91
CA ALA A 303 2.89 -10.14 -12.58
C ALA A 303 2.78 -9.83 -14.07
N TRP A 304 3.39 -10.67 -14.91
CA TRP A 304 3.03 -10.73 -16.31
C TRP A 304 1.81 -11.63 -16.47
N TYR A 305 0.79 -11.18 -17.17
CA TYR A 305 -0.46 -11.93 -17.29
C TYR A 305 -1.14 -11.69 -18.65
N LYS A 306 -2.01 -12.62 -19.02
CA LYS A 306 -2.94 -12.49 -20.15
C LYS A 306 -4.37 -12.62 -19.65
N ASP A 307 -5.30 -12.08 -20.41
CA ASP A 307 -6.74 -12.22 -20.11
C ASP A 307 -7.21 -13.70 -20.18
N THR A 308 -6.47 -14.54 -20.91
CA THR A 308 -6.71 -15.98 -21.08
C THR A 308 -6.24 -16.85 -19.89
N GLY A 309 -5.78 -16.24 -18.79
CA GLY A 309 -5.49 -16.94 -17.53
C GLY A 309 -4.02 -17.27 -17.30
N GLU A 310 -3.13 -17.11 -18.30
CA GLU A 310 -1.69 -17.32 -18.12
C GLU A 310 -1.07 -16.19 -17.31
N PHE A 311 -0.09 -16.53 -16.47
CA PHE A 311 0.68 -15.55 -15.72
C PHE A 311 2.05 -16.07 -15.32
N THR A 312 2.95 -15.16 -14.95
CA THR A 312 4.19 -15.43 -14.23
C THR A 312 4.42 -14.32 -13.20
N LEU A 313 5.00 -14.69 -12.06
CA LEU A 313 5.21 -13.80 -10.91
C LEU A 313 6.69 -13.53 -10.73
N LEU A 314 7.03 -12.32 -10.32
CA LEU A 314 8.39 -11.91 -10.02
C LEU A 314 8.42 -11.13 -8.70
N SER A 315 9.30 -11.54 -7.80
CA SER A 315 9.60 -10.82 -6.55
C SER A 315 10.85 -9.96 -6.73
N VAL A 316 10.81 -8.74 -6.20
CA VAL A 316 11.94 -7.82 -6.17
C VAL A 316 12.16 -7.38 -4.73
N PRO A 317 13.05 -8.06 -3.99
CA PRO A 317 13.42 -7.64 -2.63
C PRO A 317 14.07 -6.28 -2.63
N ILE A 318 13.75 -5.47 -1.63
CA ILE A 318 14.43 -4.22 -1.32
C ILE A 318 15.28 -4.46 -0.06
N LEU A 319 16.59 -4.26 -0.17
CA LEU A 319 17.54 -4.53 0.88
C LEU A 319 18.12 -3.20 1.37
N ASP A 320 17.64 -2.74 2.53
CA ASP A 320 18.00 -1.46 3.13
C ASP A 320 17.78 -0.26 2.20
N ASP A 321 18.79 0.12 1.43
CA ASP A 321 18.79 1.29 0.56
C ASP A 321 18.95 0.97 -0.94
N TRP A 322 18.80 -0.32 -1.34
CA TRP A 322 18.96 -0.74 -2.73
C TRP A 322 18.08 -1.93 -3.12
N ALA A 323 17.88 -2.09 -4.43
CA ALA A 323 17.26 -3.25 -5.06
C ALA A 323 17.85 -3.48 -6.45
N VAL A 324 17.69 -4.71 -6.96
CA VAL A 324 18.01 -5.02 -8.36
C VAL A 324 16.76 -5.54 -9.07
N PHE A 325 16.41 -4.90 -10.19
CA PHE A 325 15.32 -5.33 -11.04
C PHE A 325 15.79 -5.41 -12.51
N MET A 326 15.61 -6.57 -13.12
CA MET A 326 16.04 -6.83 -14.52
C MET A 326 17.50 -6.45 -14.80
N GLY A 327 18.41 -6.69 -13.86
CA GLY A 327 19.83 -6.38 -13.97
C GLY A 327 20.20 -4.91 -13.73
N GLN A 328 19.21 -4.03 -13.49
CA GLN A 328 19.43 -2.64 -13.12
C GLN A 328 19.39 -2.50 -11.59
N GLU A 329 20.40 -1.86 -11.02
CA GLU A 329 20.42 -1.48 -9.60
C GLU A 329 19.70 -0.15 -9.39
N PHE A 330 18.92 -0.09 -8.32
CA PHE A 330 18.20 1.10 -7.84
C PHE A 330 18.65 1.39 -6.41
N ARG A 331 18.97 2.65 -6.14
CA ARG A 331 19.34 3.11 -4.80
C ARG A 331 18.56 4.35 -4.43
N THR A 332 18.21 4.45 -3.16
CA THR A 332 17.68 5.71 -2.64
C THR A 332 18.79 6.73 -2.43
N LYS A 333 18.43 8.00 -2.63
CA LYS A 333 19.27 9.15 -2.28
C LYS A 333 18.85 9.79 -0.95
N LEU A 334 17.84 9.24 -0.31
CA LEU A 334 17.38 9.70 0.99
C LEU A 334 18.39 9.26 2.07
N ALA A 335 18.67 10.17 3.00
CA ALA A 335 19.64 9.95 4.08
C ALA A 335 19.13 8.91 5.11
#